data_f0b370e4c92ae3ebf571b8724034130b
#
_entry.id   f0b370e4c92ae3ebf571b8724034130b
#
_cell.length_a   1.000
_cell.length_b   1.000
_cell.length_c   1.000
_cell.angle_alpha   90.00
_cell.angle_beta   90.00
_cell.angle_gamma   90.00
#
_symmetry.space_group_name_H-M   'P 1'
#
loop_
_entity.id
_entity.type
_entity.pdbx_description
1 polymer ?
#
loop_
_entity_poly.entity_id
_entity_poly.type
_entity_poly.pdbx_seq_one_letter_code
_entity_poly.pdbx_strand_id
1 'polypeptide(L)'
;MALLLAAACDSNIEPYVEGEAPRHPDVERILPDTGARSPASGGRASATSPEAAIRGRIEIAPELAQHAPERAVLYLMARPASALEEPPVAVKRLEATSFPVAFEIGSENMMSPDALFEGSFQLSARLDMDGEAITKRSGDLVGSAEGLTRPGSSDVVILLDRKL
;
A
#
# COMPACT_ATOMS: atom_id res chain seq x y z
N MET A 1 -11.24 -59.11 15.10
CA MET A 1 -11.50 -57.78 14.47
C MET A 1 -11.27 -56.74 15.54
N ALA A 2 -10.07 -56.17 15.59
CA ALA A 2 -9.62 -55.26 16.65
C ALA A 2 -9.80 -53.83 16.11
N LEU A 3 -10.63 -53.06 16.82
CA LEU A 3 -10.91 -51.65 16.54
C LEU A 3 -9.84 -50.82 17.26
N LEU A 4 -8.90 -50.21 16.50
CA LEU A 4 -7.98 -49.20 17.03
C LEU A 4 -8.72 -47.84 17.09
N LEU A 5 -9.00 -47.39 18.33
CA LEU A 5 -9.37 -45.99 18.57
C LEU A 5 -8.09 -45.16 18.50
N ALA A 6 -8.03 -44.25 17.50
CA ALA A 6 -7.05 -43.18 17.48
C ALA A 6 -7.46 -42.12 18.52
N ALA A 7 -6.69 -41.99 19.59
CA ALA A 7 -6.81 -40.86 20.52
C ALA A 7 -6.20 -39.65 19.83
N ALA A 8 -7.04 -38.71 19.41
CA ALA A 8 -6.62 -37.39 18.94
C ALA A 8 -6.08 -36.61 20.15
N CYS A 9 -4.88 -36.05 20.00
CA CYS A 9 -4.25 -35.17 20.97
C CYS A 9 -5.00 -33.84 21.02
N ASP A 10 -5.85 -33.72 22.03
CA ASP A 10 -6.58 -32.46 22.33
C ASP A 10 -6.14 -31.94 23.71
N SER A 11 -4.82 -31.88 23.93
CA SER A 11 -4.23 -31.55 25.22
C SER A 11 -3.69 -30.12 25.31
N ASN A 12 -4.03 -29.22 24.35
CA ASN A 12 -3.50 -27.88 24.35
C ASN A 12 -4.54 -26.76 24.43
N ILE A 13 -5.77 -27.07 24.79
CA ILE A 13 -6.84 -26.10 25.03
C ILE A 13 -7.18 -26.11 26.49
N GLU A 14 -6.69 -25.13 27.25
CA GLU A 14 -7.15 -24.88 28.60
C GLU A 14 -8.57 -24.35 28.60
N PRO A 15 -9.50 -24.85 29.43
CA PRO A 15 -10.86 -24.34 29.46
C PRO A 15 -10.86 -22.91 29.97
N TYR A 16 -11.56 -22.04 29.27
CA TYR A 16 -11.76 -20.64 29.64
C TYR A 16 -12.54 -20.56 30.97
N VAL A 17 -11.96 -19.89 31.97
CA VAL A 17 -12.61 -19.57 33.23
C VAL A 17 -12.95 -18.08 33.24
N GLU A 18 -14.24 -17.78 33.34
CA GLU A 18 -14.75 -16.41 33.36
C GLU A 18 -14.23 -15.66 34.59
N GLY A 19 -13.49 -14.54 34.34
CA GLY A 19 -12.89 -13.70 35.40
C GLY A 19 -11.40 -13.92 35.64
N GLU A 20 -10.74 -14.88 34.99
CA GLU A 20 -9.29 -15.05 35.04
C GLU A 20 -8.62 -14.22 33.94
N ALA A 21 -7.65 -13.37 34.33
CA ALA A 21 -6.88 -12.62 33.36
C ALA A 21 -6.08 -13.57 32.44
N PRO A 22 -6.00 -13.33 31.13
CA PRO A 22 -5.27 -14.17 30.21
C PRO A 22 -3.80 -14.26 30.63
N ARG A 23 -3.32 -15.47 30.82
CA ARG A 23 -1.91 -15.74 31.12
C ARG A 23 -1.12 -15.55 29.85
N HIS A 24 -0.28 -14.53 29.82
CA HIS A 24 0.69 -14.38 28.74
C HIS A 24 1.71 -15.53 28.82
N PRO A 25 2.00 -16.21 27.71
CA PRO A 25 3.05 -17.22 27.70
C PRO A 25 4.37 -16.55 28.11
N ASP A 26 5.10 -17.22 29.00
CA ASP A 26 6.43 -16.78 29.45
C ASP A 26 7.42 -16.97 28.31
N VAL A 27 7.53 -15.93 27.48
CA VAL A 27 8.39 -15.95 26.28
C VAL A 27 9.89 -15.99 26.64
N GLU A 28 10.28 -15.59 27.84
CA GLU A 28 11.66 -15.67 28.31
C GLU A 28 12.12 -17.12 28.53
N ARG A 29 11.17 -18.01 28.80
CA ARG A 29 11.46 -19.44 29.00
C ARG A 29 11.61 -20.22 27.69
N ILE A 30 11.13 -19.67 26.58
CA ILE A 30 11.10 -20.35 25.27
C ILE A 30 12.32 -19.94 24.41
N LEU A 31 12.88 -18.76 24.66
CA LEU A 31 14.06 -18.30 23.96
C LEU A 31 15.32 -18.81 24.64
N PRO A 32 16.20 -19.56 23.95
CA PRO A 32 17.51 -19.87 24.51
C PRO A 32 18.26 -18.54 24.72
N ASP A 33 18.90 -18.43 25.89
CA ASP A 33 19.76 -17.29 26.26
C ASP A 33 20.98 -17.24 25.33
N THR A 34 20.77 -16.91 24.10
CA THR A 34 21.81 -16.51 23.18
C THR A 34 22.05 -15.04 23.47
N GLY A 35 23.12 -14.71 24.16
CA GLY A 35 23.55 -13.35 24.53
C GLY A 35 23.63 -12.34 23.38
N ALA A 36 22.62 -12.36 22.55
CA ALA A 36 22.33 -11.38 21.52
C ALA A 36 21.70 -10.17 22.21
N ARG A 37 22.46 -9.12 22.33
CA ARG A 37 21.98 -7.76 22.59
C ARG A 37 20.63 -7.59 21.91
N SER A 38 19.60 -7.23 22.68
CA SER A 38 18.35 -6.72 22.11
C SER A 38 18.70 -5.81 20.96
N PRO A 39 18.23 -6.09 19.74
CA PRO A 39 18.25 -5.06 18.73
C PRO A 39 17.38 -3.96 19.34
N ALA A 40 18.01 -2.84 19.68
CA ALA A 40 17.27 -1.62 19.95
C ALA A 40 16.16 -1.58 18.90
N SER A 41 14.91 -1.35 19.35
CA SER A 41 13.76 -1.07 18.51
C SER A 41 14.03 0.22 17.74
N GLY A 42 15.06 0.15 16.91
CA GLY A 42 15.22 1.01 15.76
C GLY A 42 14.24 0.46 14.74
N GLY A 43 12.98 0.87 14.83
CA GLY A 43 12.16 0.96 13.66
C GLY A 43 13.05 1.67 12.65
N ARG A 44 13.55 0.93 11.69
CA ARG A 44 14.07 1.48 10.47
C ARG A 44 12.83 2.05 9.79
N ALA A 45 12.40 3.23 10.27
CA ALA A 45 11.77 4.16 9.37
C ALA A 45 12.79 4.26 8.24
N SER A 46 12.50 3.63 7.12
CA SER A 46 13.16 3.95 5.87
C SER A 46 12.90 5.43 5.74
N ALA A 47 13.86 6.23 6.23
CA ALA A 47 13.86 7.66 5.98
C ALA A 47 13.95 7.75 4.46
N THR A 48 12.80 7.86 3.82
CA THR A 48 12.72 8.28 2.43
C THR A 48 13.53 9.55 2.37
N SER A 49 14.72 9.46 1.80
CA SER A 49 15.42 10.68 1.46
C SER A 49 14.45 11.50 0.63
N PRO A 50 14.13 12.74 1.02
CA PRO A 50 13.18 13.57 0.28
C PRO A 50 13.53 13.66 -1.21
N GLU A 51 14.79 13.41 -1.54
CA GLU A 51 15.33 13.38 -2.90
C GLU A 51 14.94 12.14 -3.70
N ALA A 52 14.49 11.06 -3.05
CA ALA A 52 14.13 9.81 -3.75
C ALA A 52 12.64 9.70 -4.09
N ALA A 53 11.80 10.63 -3.66
CA ALA A 53 10.39 10.64 -4.01
C ALA A 53 10.13 11.25 -5.39
N ILE A 54 9.10 10.78 -6.08
CA ILE A 54 8.58 11.38 -7.30
C ILE A 54 7.49 12.36 -6.88
N ARG A 55 7.57 13.60 -7.38
CA ARG A 55 6.64 14.68 -7.06
C ARG A 55 5.96 15.21 -8.30
N GLY A 56 4.75 15.68 -8.13
CA GLY A 56 4.01 16.25 -9.23
C GLY A 56 2.61 16.68 -8.84
N ARG A 57 1.76 16.81 -9.86
CA ARG A 57 0.35 17.12 -9.70
C ARG A 57 -0.53 16.24 -10.58
N ILE A 58 -1.74 16.04 -10.15
CA ILE A 58 -2.78 15.34 -10.90
C ILE A 58 -3.81 16.39 -11.30
N GLU A 59 -4.08 16.45 -12.58
CA GLU A 59 -5.04 17.34 -13.21
C GLU A 59 -6.21 16.53 -13.78
N ILE A 60 -7.33 17.19 -14.01
CA ILE A 60 -8.49 16.59 -14.67
C ILE A 60 -8.74 17.33 -15.97
N ALA A 61 -9.01 16.60 -17.03
CA ALA A 61 -9.36 17.18 -18.31
C ALA A 61 -10.63 18.04 -18.18
N PRO A 62 -10.68 19.23 -18.77
CA PRO A 62 -11.79 20.18 -18.59
C PRO A 62 -13.17 19.58 -18.88
N GLU A 63 -13.26 18.71 -19.88
CA GLU A 63 -14.47 18.01 -20.29
C GLU A 63 -14.95 16.99 -19.23
N LEU A 64 -14.04 16.50 -18.38
CA LEU A 64 -14.36 15.54 -17.32
C LEU A 64 -14.54 16.20 -15.95
N ALA A 65 -14.15 17.46 -15.80
CA ALA A 65 -14.20 18.18 -14.53
C ALA A 65 -15.61 18.19 -13.89
N GLN A 66 -16.66 18.27 -14.71
CA GLN A 66 -18.04 18.22 -14.26
C GLN A 66 -18.48 16.87 -13.68
N HIS A 67 -17.69 15.80 -13.90
CA HIS A 67 -17.96 14.45 -13.40
C HIS A 67 -17.21 14.16 -12.10
N ALA A 68 -16.31 15.03 -11.69
CA ALA A 68 -15.60 14.88 -10.42
C ALA A 68 -16.54 15.24 -9.26
N PRO A 69 -16.76 14.34 -8.28
CA PRO A 69 -17.54 14.66 -7.09
C PRO A 69 -16.78 15.65 -6.22
N GLU A 70 -17.49 16.38 -5.35
CA GLU A 70 -16.90 17.32 -4.39
C GLU A 70 -15.89 16.66 -3.43
N ARG A 71 -16.05 15.35 -3.22
CA ARG A 71 -15.13 14.51 -2.46
C ARG A 71 -14.96 13.19 -3.17
N ALA A 72 -13.75 12.90 -3.57
CA ALA A 72 -13.40 11.64 -4.19
C ALA A 72 -12.10 11.10 -3.62
N VAL A 73 -11.91 9.81 -3.75
CA VAL A 73 -10.66 9.15 -3.41
C VAL A 73 -9.83 8.99 -4.68
N LEU A 74 -8.60 9.45 -4.61
CA LEU A 74 -7.66 9.34 -5.71
C LEU A 74 -6.60 8.29 -5.35
N TYR A 75 -6.43 7.31 -6.20
CA TYR A 75 -5.38 6.31 -6.08
C TYR A 75 -4.28 6.62 -7.08
N LEU A 76 -3.10 6.95 -6.56
CA LEU A 76 -1.88 7.10 -7.34
C LEU A 76 -1.10 5.79 -7.29
N MET A 77 -0.69 5.29 -8.44
CA MET A 77 -0.07 3.98 -8.61
C MET A 77 1.22 4.11 -9.40
N ALA A 78 2.26 3.40 -8.94
CA ALA A 78 3.52 3.26 -9.66
C ALA A 78 3.73 1.80 -10.09
N ARG A 79 3.96 1.59 -11.39
CA ARG A 79 4.32 0.29 -11.98
C ARG A 79 5.73 0.35 -12.53
N PRO A 80 6.58 -0.66 -12.29
CA PRO A 80 7.87 -0.73 -12.93
C PRO A 80 7.74 -0.75 -14.45
N ALA A 81 8.61 -0.05 -15.15
CA ALA A 81 8.62 -0.03 -16.60
C ALA A 81 8.84 -1.41 -17.24
N SER A 82 9.47 -2.32 -16.49
CA SER A 82 9.70 -3.72 -16.89
C SER A 82 8.49 -4.63 -16.74
N ALA A 83 7.43 -4.18 -16.04
CA ALA A 83 6.30 -5.01 -15.63
C ALA A 83 4.98 -4.22 -15.63
N LEU A 84 4.65 -3.56 -16.74
CA LEU A 84 3.48 -2.68 -16.86
C LEU A 84 2.14 -3.41 -16.72
N GLU A 85 2.11 -4.69 -17.08
CA GLU A 85 0.91 -5.53 -16.97
C GLU A 85 0.70 -6.12 -15.58
N GLU A 86 1.72 -6.03 -14.72
CA GLU A 86 1.65 -6.53 -13.35
C GLU A 86 0.96 -5.53 -12.42
N PRO A 87 0.56 -5.97 -11.22
CA PRO A 87 0.05 -5.06 -10.19
C PRO A 87 1.05 -3.93 -9.87
N PRO A 88 0.58 -2.76 -9.43
CA PRO A 88 1.47 -1.68 -9.01
C PRO A 88 2.32 -2.12 -7.81
N VAL A 89 3.57 -1.64 -7.76
CA VAL A 89 4.48 -1.91 -6.63
C VAL A 89 4.38 -0.86 -5.54
N ALA A 90 3.88 0.32 -5.87
CA ALA A 90 3.60 1.37 -4.89
C ALA A 90 2.23 2.00 -5.16
N VAL A 91 1.51 2.27 -4.08
CA VAL A 91 0.16 2.87 -4.13
C VAL A 91 0.05 3.92 -3.03
N LYS A 92 -0.47 5.09 -3.41
CA LYS A 92 -0.82 6.15 -2.46
C LYS A 92 -2.27 6.55 -2.63
N ARG A 93 -3.00 6.57 -1.52
CA ARG A 93 -4.36 7.09 -1.44
C ARG A 93 -4.30 8.57 -1.09
N LEU A 94 -5.01 9.38 -1.85
CA LEU A 94 -5.14 10.83 -1.66
C LEU A 94 -6.63 11.19 -1.60
N GLU A 95 -6.95 12.24 -0.87
CA GLU A 95 -8.29 12.83 -0.90
C GLU A 95 -8.29 13.98 -1.92
N ALA A 96 -9.19 13.92 -2.88
CA ALA A 96 -9.35 14.94 -3.90
C ALA A 96 -10.58 15.80 -3.59
N THR A 97 -10.34 17.00 -3.07
CA THR A 97 -11.39 18.00 -2.83
C THR A 97 -11.38 19.10 -3.89
N SER A 98 -10.28 19.27 -4.58
CA SER A 98 -10.11 20.23 -5.68
C SER A 98 -8.94 19.80 -6.56
N PHE A 99 -8.94 20.20 -7.81
CA PHE A 99 -7.84 19.99 -8.75
C PHE A 99 -7.14 21.31 -9.06
N PRO A 100 -5.82 21.30 -9.32
CA PRO A 100 -4.93 20.14 -9.32
C PRO A 100 -4.60 19.61 -7.90
N VAL A 101 -4.40 18.30 -7.78
CA VAL A 101 -3.97 17.64 -6.54
C VAL A 101 -2.46 17.43 -6.59
N ALA A 102 -1.72 18.03 -5.68
CA ALA A 102 -0.29 17.77 -5.55
C ALA A 102 -0.04 16.37 -4.96
N PHE A 103 1.01 15.72 -5.41
CA PHE A 103 1.40 14.41 -4.89
C PHE A 103 2.90 14.26 -4.68
N GLU A 104 3.22 13.32 -3.81
CA GLU A 104 4.53 12.76 -3.60
C GLU A 104 4.35 11.25 -3.41
N ILE A 105 5.15 10.43 -4.12
CA ILE A 105 5.14 8.97 -3.99
C ILE A 105 6.59 8.48 -3.91
N GLY A 106 6.86 7.57 -2.99
CA GLY A 106 8.20 7.08 -2.70
C GLY A 106 8.20 5.72 -2.03
N SER A 107 9.31 5.37 -1.40
CA SER A 107 9.52 4.07 -0.74
C SER A 107 8.51 3.77 0.35
N GLU A 108 7.97 4.80 1.03
CA GLU A 108 6.93 4.63 2.06
C GLU A 108 5.59 4.15 1.51
N ASN A 109 5.41 4.27 0.19
CA ASN A 109 4.19 3.85 -0.49
C ASN A 109 4.29 2.46 -1.14
N MET A 110 5.43 1.78 -0.95
CA MET A 110 5.65 0.44 -1.49
C MET A 110 4.70 -0.57 -0.83
N MET A 111 4.17 -1.48 -1.65
CA MET A 111 3.25 -2.53 -1.20
C MET A 111 3.99 -3.69 -0.51
N SER A 112 5.28 -3.82 -0.74
CA SER A 112 6.14 -4.80 -0.08
C SER A 112 7.26 -4.09 0.68
N PRO A 113 7.50 -4.42 1.96
CA PRO A 113 8.54 -3.79 2.77
C PRO A 113 9.96 -4.08 2.29
N ASP A 114 10.14 -5.19 1.57
CA ASP A 114 11.44 -5.62 1.06
C ASP A 114 11.73 -5.11 -0.36
N ALA A 115 10.75 -4.47 -1.00
CA ALA A 115 10.93 -3.93 -2.34
C ALA A 115 11.62 -2.56 -2.30
N LEU A 116 12.44 -2.29 -3.31
CA LEU A 116 13.15 -1.03 -3.45
C LEU A 116 12.41 -0.12 -4.45
N PHE A 117 12.31 1.17 -4.09
CA PHE A 117 11.75 2.19 -4.98
C PHE A 117 12.86 2.69 -5.91
N GLU A 118 13.21 1.88 -6.91
CA GLU A 118 14.32 2.11 -7.84
C GLU A 118 13.92 1.85 -9.29
N GLY A 119 14.69 2.43 -10.21
CA GLY A 119 14.46 2.26 -11.64
C GLY A 119 13.46 3.24 -12.23
N SER A 120 12.77 2.83 -13.27
CA SER A 120 11.79 3.65 -13.99
C SER A 120 10.37 3.14 -13.74
N PHE A 121 9.46 4.07 -13.52
CA PHE A 121 8.06 3.77 -13.23
C PHE A 121 7.12 4.45 -14.22
N GLN A 122 6.07 3.77 -14.61
CA GLN A 122 4.88 4.38 -15.17
C GLN A 122 3.96 4.77 -14.02
N LEU A 123 3.69 6.07 -13.89
CA LEU A 123 2.70 6.57 -12.94
C LEU A 123 1.32 6.63 -13.59
N SER A 124 0.32 6.23 -12.84
CA SER A 124 -1.09 6.36 -13.22
C SER A 124 -1.93 6.76 -12.02
N ALA A 125 -3.02 7.45 -12.28
CA ALA A 125 -3.97 7.83 -11.24
C ALA A 125 -5.39 7.39 -11.62
N ARG A 126 -6.18 7.05 -10.59
CA ARG A 126 -7.60 6.74 -10.70
C ARG A 126 -8.37 7.54 -9.66
N LEU A 127 -9.30 8.35 -10.12
CA LEU A 127 -10.31 8.98 -9.28
C LEU A 127 -11.46 8.00 -9.13
N ASP A 128 -11.61 7.53 -7.93
CA ASP A 128 -12.59 6.52 -7.54
C ASP A 128 -13.85 7.20 -7.01
N MET A 129 -15.00 6.81 -7.54
CA MET A 129 -16.27 7.47 -7.26
C MET A 129 -16.99 6.89 -6.04
N ASP A 130 -16.62 5.69 -5.60
CA ASP A 130 -17.29 5.00 -4.49
C ASP A 130 -16.40 4.75 -3.26
N GLY A 131 -15.10 5.03 -3.37
CA GLY A 131 -14.13 4.86 -2.28
C GLY A 131 -13.57 3.44 -2.15
N GLU A 132 -13.87 2.53 -3.07
CA GLU A 132 -13.38 1.15 -3.07
C GLU A 132 -12.19 0.94 -4.01
N ALA A 133 -11.00 0.83 -3.45
CA ALA A 133 -9.75 0.68 -4.21
C ALA A 133 -9.73 -0.53 -5.16
N ILE A 134 -10.42 -1.60 -4.83
CA ILE A 134 -10.34 -2.89 -5.51
C ILE A 134 -11.28 -2.94 -6.72
N THR A 135 -12.44 -2.34 -6.61
CA THR A 135 -13.44 -2.33 -7.68
C THR A 135 -13.17 -1.19 -8.67
N LYS A 136 -13.09 -1.55 -9.95
CA LYS A 136 -13.11 -0.55 -11.05
C LYS A 136 -14.54 -0.44 -11.51
N ARG A 137 -15.12 0.74 -11.35
CA ARG A 137 -16.51 0.97 -11.79
C ARG A 137 -16.58 1.85 -13.03
N SER A 138 -17.63 1.63 -13.78
CA SER A 138 -18.00 2.56 -14.84
C SER A 138 -18.31 3.92 -14.22
N GLY A 139 -17.50 4.90 -14.56
CA GLY A 139 -17.59 6.26 -14.00
C GLY A 139 -16.28 6.75 -13.39
N ASP A 140 -15.40 5.86 -12.94
CA ASP A 140 -14.07 6.24 -12.48
C ASP A 140 -13.31 6.98 -13.58
N LEU A 141 -12.56 8.01 -13.18
CA LEU A 141 -11.69 8.71 -14.10
C LEU A 141 -10.26 8.22 -13.94
N VAL A 142 -9.59 8.00 -15.05
CA VAL A 142 -8.22 7.49 -15.06
C VAL A 142 -7.32 8.33 -15.95
N GLY A 143 -6.02 8.31 -15.62
CA GLY A 143 -4.99 8.96 -16.41
C GLY A 143 -3.61 8.43 -16.07
N SER A 144 -2.63 8.82 -16.89
CA SER A 144 -1.24 8.40 -16.71
C SER A 144 -0.30 9.57 -16.98
N ALA A 145 0.88 9.54 -16.38
CA ALA A 145 1.94 10.48 -16.73
C ALA A 145 2.44 10.22 -18.16
N GLU A 146 2.83 11.28 -18.84
CA GLU A 146 3.53 11.17 -20.12
C GLU A 146 4.94 10.62 -19.89
N GLY A 147 5.19 9.40 -20.37
CA GLY A 147 6.48 8.74 -20.25
C GLY A 147 6.78 8.16 -18.87
N LEU A 148 8.01 7.69 -18.73
CA LEU A 148 8.50 7.04 -17.53
C LEU A 148 9.13 8.05 -16.58
N THR A 149 8.90 7.86 -15.29
CA THR A 149 9.46 8.67 -14.21
C THR A 149 10.48 7.87 -13.41
N ARG A 150 11.34 8.55 -12.66
CA ARG A 150 12.34 7.94 -11.77
C ARG A 150 12.27 8.59 -10.39
N PRO A 151 12.73 7.89 -9.34
CA PRO A 151 12.96 8.52 -8.04
C PRO A 151 13.73 9.82 -8.18
N GLY A 152 13.26 10.87 -7.49
CA GLY A 152 13.80 12.23 -7.61
C GLY A 152 13.18 13.09 -8.72
N SER A 153 12.34 12.53 -9.60
CA SER A 153 11.61 13.33 -10.59
C SER A 153 10.66 14.32 -9.90
N SER A 154 10.63 15.55 -10.40
CA SER A 154 9.70 16.61 -9.99
C SER A 154 8.86 17.08 -11.17
N ASP A 155 7.82 17.86 -10.88
CA ASP A 155 6.94 18.48 -11.87
C ASP A 155 6.21 17.49 -12.80
N VAL A 156 6.04 16.24 -12.33
CA VAL A 156 5.31 15.21 -13.07
C VAL A 156 3.82 15.58 -13.13
N VAL A 157 3.24 15.56 -14.31
CA VAL A 157 1.81 15.81 -14.51
C VAL A 157 1.13 14.52 -14.91
N ILE A 158 0.04 14.21 -14.21
CA ILE A 158 -0.89 13.13 -14.58
C ILE A 158 -2.21 13.77 -14.92
N LEU A 159 -2.66 13.60 -16.15
CA LEU A 159 -3.95 14.10 -16.61
C LEU A 159 -4.98 12.98 -16.58
N LEU A 160 -6.05 13.16 -15.80
CA LEU A 160 -7.23 12.28 -15.84
C LEU A 160 -8.04 12.64 -17.08
N ASP A 161 -7.89 11.86 -18.13
CA ASP A 161 -8.40 12.11 -19.47
C ASP A 161 -9.40 11.07 -19.98
N ARG A 162 -9.61 10.00 -19.22
CA ARG A 162 -10.50 8.90 -19.61
C ARG A 162 -11.45 8.51 -18.50
N LYS A 163 -12.65 8.11 -18.90
CA LYS A 163 -13.66 7.51 -18.05
C LYS A 163 -13.71 6.00 -18.29
N LEU A 164 -13.72 5.20 -17.21
CA LEU A 164 -13.90 3.74 -17.29
C LEU A 164 -15.33 3.35 -17.59
#